data_f226e42b69522a0bba5ea21d974f398f
#
_entry.id   f226e42b69522a0bba5ea21d974f398f
#
_cell.length_a   1.000
_cell.length_b   1.000
_cell.length_c   1.000
_cell.angle_alpha   90.00
_cell.angle_beta   90.00
_cell.angle_gamma   90.00
#
_symmetry.space_group_name_H-M   'P 1'
#
loop_
_entity.id
_entity.type
_entity.pdbx_description
1 polymer ?
#
loop_
_entity_poly.entity_id
_entity_poly.type
_entity_poly.pdbx_seq_one_letter_code
_entity_poly.pdbx_strand_id
1 'polypeptide(L)'
;MFKLAAGFLVFLALWVPTALAKDRLASATLVLFNSNDAESAELARYYASKRSIPAAQVIGFDLPVAEQITREVFNRQIADPLRNQLIEKGWWLVRLLPDGTTRVFDTRIRFLALMRGFPLKISSDPSIELPPPMEGIPPEVSGRNDASVDSELAAMGLPDFVPGGLIPNPYFGRFTPILEESVSPGLLLPSRLDAPTAAMVRKMIDDSIATEKEGLWGWAYVDGRDISSGAYIEGDNWMRKLVEILRQSGIPTIFDNLPETFQENFPITDAAVYFGWYAGDINGPFLREDFRFRPGAVAVHLHSFSASSLRNSANHWCGPLIAKGAAATLGNVYEPYLPFTPNLDVFQDRLLAGVTLAEAGWMSQRAISWMGVVIGDPLYRPYQAWNQFSDPRSRQENPFRRFRSITRSSRSNILLAMLPIHEATMETGNSMFLEALGNAQMDADHLPPALDSFREALKIAKDPEVQARLELEIAFVSRRISPEEFQEVSPEETFAEESDTQEKEVDPSLQKPKEETPLDWLLNLPYPDL
;
A
#
# COMPACT_ATOMS: atom_id res chain seq x y z
N MET A 1 5.50 27.79 -56.69
CA MET A 1 5.42 26.35 -56.50
C MET A 1 6.41 25.94 -55.40
N PHE A 2 5.97 25.92 -54.16
CA PHE A 2 6.77 25.41 -53.05
C PHE A 2 6.06 24.16 -52.52
N LYS A 3 6.72 23.00 -52.61
CA LYS A 3 6.23 21.74 -52.03
C LYS A 3 6.71 21.68 -50.60
N LEU A 4 5.80 21.73 -49.63
CA LEU A 4 6.05 21.33 -48.26
C LEU A 4 6.08 19.81 -48.18
N ALA A 5 7.24 19.27 -47.78
CA ALA A 5 7.38 17.87 -47.37
C ALA A 5 7.08 17.78 -45.87
N ALA A 6 5.95 17.15 -45.52
CA ALA A 6 5.62 16.82 -44.13
C ALA A 6 6.43 15.57 -43.73
N GLY A 7 7.42 15.75 -42.86
CA GLY A 7 8.16 14.66 -42.24
C GLY A 7 7.30 13.98 -41.16
N PHE A 8 6.94 12.74 -41.39
CA PHE A 8 6.35 11.84 -40.38
C PHE A 8 7.49 11.38 -39.46
N LEU A 9 7.56 11.90 -38.25
CA LEU A 9 8.38 11.36 -37.17
C LEU A 9 7.66 10.12 -36.60
N VAL A 10 8.11 8.94 -37.03
CA VAL A 10 7.72 7.67 -36.41
C VAL A 10 8.46 7.54 -35.08
N PHE A 11 7.76 7.74 -33.98
CA PHE A 11 8.26 7.32 -32.66
C PHE A 11 8.28 5.79 -32.61
N LEU A 12 9.44 5.19 -32.84
CA LEU A 12 9.70 3.81 -32.47
C LEU A 12 9.77 3.75 -30.94
N ALA A 13 8.67 3.40 -30.29
CA ALA A 13 8.69 2.94 -28.92
C ALA A 13 9.54 1.66 -28.88
N LEU A 14 10.73 1.74 -28.32
CA LEU A 14 11.61 0.60 -28.08
C LEU A 14 10.90 -0.36 -27.11
N TRP A 15 10.28 -1.37 -27.68
CA TRP A 15 9.67 -2.47 -26.95
C TRP A 15 10.79 -3.35 -26.39
N VAL A 16 11.18 -3.13 -25.13
CA VAL A 16 12.10 -4.03 -24.43
C VAL A 16 11.33 -5.33 -24.15
N PRO A 17 11.78 -6.48 -24.65
CA PRO A 17 11.10 -7.75 -24.40
C PRO A 17 10.96 -7.98 -22.89
N THR A 18 9.81 -8.45 -22.44
CA THR A 18 9.50 -8.71 -21.02
C THR A 18 10.52 -9.60 -20.31
N ALA A 19 11.20 -10.50 -21.03
CA ALA A 19 12.29 -11.33 -20.53
C ALA A 19 13.52 -10.50 -20.11
N LEU A 20 13.97 -9.56 -20.95
CA LEU A 20 15.11 -8.69 -20.64
C LEU A 20 14.85 -7.76 -19.45
N ALA A 21 13.62 -7.27 -19.31
CA ALA A 21 13.25 -6.45 -18.16
C ALA A 21 13.23 -7.28 -16.85
N LYS A 22 12.80 -8.55 -16.90
CA LYS A 22 12.81 -9.47 -15.76
C LYS A 22 14.24 -9.78 -15.30
N ASP A 23 15.15 -9.99 -16.20
CA ASP A 23 16.57 -10.24 -15.89
C ASP A 23 17.24 -9.02 -15.25
N ARG A 24 16.88 -7.79 -15.68
CA ARG A 24 17.38 -6.55 -15.07
C ARG A 24 16.94 -6.40 -13.61
N LEU A 25 15.67 -6.66 -13.28
CA LEU A 25 15.17 -6.59 -11.93
C LEU A 25 15.83 -7.63 -11.01
N ALA A 26 15.93 -8.88 -11.47
CA ALA A 26 16.59 -9.96 -10.74
C ALA A 26 18.07 -9.63 -10.44
N SER A 27 18.80 -9.12 -11.43
CA SER A 27 20.21 -8.74 -11.29
C SER A 27 20.44 -7.51 -10.41
N ALA A 28 19.40 -6.70 -10.17
CA ALA A 28 19.42 -5.53 -9.29
C ALA A 28 18.90 -5.80 -7.87
N THR A 29 18.62 -7.06 -7.51
CA THR A 29 18.00 -7.45 -6.22
C THR A 29 18.96 -8.25 -5.35
N LEU A 30 19.15 -7.86 -4.08
CA LEU A 30 19.74 -8.71 -3.04
C LEU A 30 18.63 -9.36 -2.21
N VAL A 31 18.88 -10.60 -1.81
CA VAL A 31 18.04 -11.34 -0.86
C VAL A 31 18.82 -11.47 0.45
N LEU A 32 18.30 -10.86 1.52
CA LEU A 32 18.93 -10.83 2.83
C LEU A 32 18.12 -11.70 3.80
N PHE A 33 18.81 -12.60 4.51
CA PHE A 33 18.18 -13.51 5.44
C PHE A 33 18.96 -13.65 6.75
N ASN A 34 18.29 -14.09 7.81
CA ASN A 34 18.92 -14.40 9.09
C ASN A 34 19.45 -15.84 9.09
N SER A 35 20.76 -16.01 9.23
CA SER A 35 21.42 -17.35 9.26
C SER A 35 21.07 -18.16 10.52
N ASN A 36 20.61 -17.49 11.58
CA ASN A 36 20.18 -18.14 12.83
C ASN A 36 18.72 -18.62 12.77
N ASP A 37 18.02 -18.35 11.67
CA ASP A 37 16.66 -18.84 11.42
C ASP A 37 16.66 -19.72 10.17
N ALA A 38 16.44 -21.02 10.36
CA ALA A 38 16.46 -22.01 9.27
C ALA A 38 15.34 -21.75 8.25
N GLU A 39 14.16 -21.27 8.69
CA GLU A 39 13.05 -20.89 7.80
C GLU A 39 13.44 -19.68 6.94
N SER A 40 14.16 -18.70 7.51
CA SER A 40 14.66 -17.53 6.78
C SER A 40 15.56 -17.94 5.62
N ALA A 41 16.52 -18.83 5.87
CA ALA A 41 17.43 -19.36 4.85
C ALA A 41 16.70 -20.16 3.75
N GLU A 42 15.67 -20.93 4.12
CA GLU A 42 14.88 -21.70 3.19
C GLU A 42 14.02 -20.78 2.28
N LEU A 43 13.37 -19.78 2.88
CA LEU A 43 12.59 -18.78 2.16
C LEU A 43 13.46 -17.96 1.20
N ALA A 44 14.68 -17.60 1.60
CA ALA A 44 15.62 -16.87 0.76
C ALA A 44 15.96 -17.66 -0.53
N ARG A 45 16.29 -18.96 -0.39
CA ARG A 45 16.56 -19.82 -1.53
C ARG A 45 15.31 -20.01 -2.42
N TYR A 46 14.14 -20.17 -1.79
CA TYR A 46 12.87 -20.30 -2.49
C TYR A 46 12.57 -19.05 -3.34
N TYR A 47 12.62 -17.87 -2.74
CA TYR A 47 12.38 -16.61 -3.42
C TYR A 47 13.37 -16.36 -4.57
N ALA A 48 14.68 -16.54 -4.31
CA ALA A 48 15.70 -16.37 -5.32
C ALA A 48 15.48 -17.29 -6.53
N SER A 49 15.10 -18.56 -6.30
CA SER A 49 14.75 -19.49 -7.35
C SER A 49 13.53 -19.03 -8.16
N LYS A 50 12.46 -18.59 -7.49
CA LYS A 50 11.22 -18.12 -8.14
C LYS A 50 11.41 -16.87 -8.98
N ARG A 51 12.26 -15.95 -8.52
CA ARG A 51 12.56 -14.68 -9.21
C ARG A 51 13.80 -14.73 -10.10
N SER A 52 14.48 -15.88 -10.19
CA SER A 52 15.73 -16.05 -10.96
C SER A 52 16.85 -15.11 -10.49
N ILE A 53 16.90 -14.83 -9.18
CA ILE A 53 17.94 -14.00 -8.59
C ILE A 53 19.23 -14.81 -8.50
N PRO A 54 20.40 -14.28 -8.93
CA PRO A 54 21.66 -14.98 -8.86
C PRO A 54 22.03 -15.43 -7.44
N ALA A 55 22.54 -16.65 -7.29
CA ALA A 55 22.91 -17.20 -5.97
C ALA A 55 23.91 -16.34 -5.21
N ALA A 56 24.82 -15.62 -5.92
CA ALA A 56 25.77 -14.70 -5.31
C ALA A 56 25.10 -13.46 -4.66
N GLN A 57 23.82 -13.22 -4.95
CA GLN A 57 23.01 -12.12 -4.41
C GLN A 57 22.12 -12.56 -3.24
N VAL A 58 22.28 -13.80 -2.73
CA VAL A 58 21.59 -14.32 -1.56
C VAL A 58 22.57 -14.32 -0.39
N ILE A 59 22.34 -13.44 0.60
CA ILE A 59 23.31 -13.13 1.67
C ILE A 59 22.69 -13.41 3.04
N GLY A 60 23.35 -14.24 3.81
CA GLY A 60 22.98 -14.52 5.21
C GLY A 60 23.75 -13.64 6.19
N PHE A 61 23.05 -13.21 7.23
CA PHE A 61 23.59 -12.46 8.35
C PHE A 61 23.36 -13.22 9.65
N ASP A 62 24.33 -13.20 10.54
CA ASP A 62 24.22 -13.75 11.89
C ASP A 62 23.54 -12.72 12.80
N LEU A 63 22.20 -12.85 12.97
CA LEU A 63 21.37 -11.85 13.63
C LEU A 63 20.57 -12.45 14.78
N PRO A 64 20.19 -11.64 15.78
CA PRO A 64 19.19 -12.05 16.77
C PRO A 64 17.87 -12.45 16.09
N VAL A 65 17.21 -13.49 16.61
CA VAL A 65 15.86 -13.89 16.17
C VAL A 65 14.82 -13.04 16.91
N ALA A 66 14.89 -11.72 16.73
CA ALA A 66 14.00 -10.75 17.35
C ALA A 66 13.56 -9.70 16.30
N GLU A 67 12.33 -9.22 16.44
CA GLU A 67 11.84 -8.15 15.54
C GLU A 67 12.47 -6.79 15.89
N GLN A 68 12.86 -6.56 17.15
CA GLN A 68 13.49 -5.32 17.59
C GLN A 68 14.94 -5.54 17.98
N ILE A 69 15.81 -4.65 17.50
CA ILE A 69 17.26 -4.63 17.81
C ILE A 69 17.69 -3.23 18.25
N THR A 70 18.90 -3.14 18.83
CA THR A 70 19.51 -1.85 19.15
C THR A 70 20.17 -1.23 17.92
N ARG A 71 20.44 0.07 17.96
CA ARG A 71 21.19 0.78 16.92
C ARG A 71 22.60 0.20 16.75
N GLU A 72 23.26 -0.19 17.83
CA GLU A 72 24.58 -0.83 17.77
C GLU A 72 24.54 -2.15 17.01
N VAL A 73 23.55 -3.01 17.29
CA VAL A 73 23.36 -4.28 16.57
C VAL A 73 23.10 -4.02 15.09
N PHE A 74 22.23 -3.07 14.76
CA PHE A 74 21.98 -2.69 13.37
C PHE A 74 23.27 -2.26 12.66
N ASN A 75 24.03 -1.34 13.22
CA ASN A 75 25.24 -0.83 12.61
C ASN A 75 26.28 -1.93 12.39
N ARG A 76 26.60 -2.70 13.45
CA ARG A 76 27.70 -3.67 13.43
C ARG A 76 27.39 -4.98 12.74
N GLN A 77 26.14 -5.45 12.79
CA GLN A 77 25.76 -6.77 12.26
C GLN A 77 25.02 -6.70 10.94
N ILE A 78 24.48 -5.53 10.56
CA ILE A 78 23.70 -5.36 9.31
C ILE A 78 24.32 -4.31 8.39
N ALA A 79 24.34 -3.03 8.80
CA ALA A 79 24.67 -1.92 7.92
C ALA A 79 26.14 -1.96 7.45
N ASP A 80 27.10 -2.09 8.37
CA ASP A 80 28.52 -2.10 8.01
C ASP A 80 28.90 -3.36 7.21
N PRO A 81 28.50 -4.59 7.58
CA PRO A 81 28.75 -5.77 6.77
C PRO A 81 28.11 -5.69 5.37
N LEU A 82 26.88 -5.17 5.26
CA LEU A 82 26.22 -5.02 3.97
C LEU A 82 26.93 -3.98 3.10
N ARG A 83 27.30 -2.82 3.65
CA ARG A 83 28.04 -1.78 2.95
C ARG A 83 29.37 -2.32 2.42
N ASN A 84 30.12 -3.04 3.25
CA ASN A 84 31.39 -3.65 2.84
C ASN A 84 31.19 -4.63 1.69
N GLN A 85 30.19 -5.53 1.77
CA GLN A 85 29.89 -6.45 0.68
C GLN A 85 29.46 -5.75 -0.61
N LEU A 86 28.66 -4.68 -0.52
CA LEU A 86 28.25 -3.90 -1.69
C LEU A 86 29.46 -3.29 -2.42
N ILE A 87 30.44 -2.81 -1.68
CA ILE A 87 31.68 -2.23 -2.22
C ILE A 87 32.62 -3.32 -2.76
N GLU A 88 32.91 -4.35 -1.96
CA GLU A 88 33.85 -5.42 -2.31
C GLU A 88 33.42 -6.21 -3.54
N LYS A 89 32.11 -6.43 -3.72
CA LYS A 89 31.56 -7.10 -4.91
C LYS A 89 31.37 -6.17 -6.11
N GLY A 90 31.74 -4.89 -5.98
CA GLY A 90 31.56 -3.88 -7.03
C GLY A 90 30.08 -3.62 -7.37
N TRP A 91 29.18 -3.88 -6.42
CA TRP A 91 27.77 -3.54 -6.57
C TRP A 91 27.51 -2.07 -6.27
N TRP A 92 28.32 -1.46 -5.40
CA TRP A 92 28.47 -0.02 -5.24
C TRP A 92 29.82 0.43 -5.76
N LEU A 93 29.80 1.42 -6.64
CA LEU A 93 31.01 2.14 -7.01
C LEU A 93 31.08 3.40 -6.17
N VAL A 94 32.16 3.50 -5.39
CA VAL A 94 32.33 4.59 -4.42
C VAL A 94 33.49 5.49 -4.82
N ARG A 95 33.41 6.75 -4.44
CA ARG A 95 34.49 7.74 -4.60
C ARG A 95 34.82 8.34 -3.23
N LEU A 96 36.09 8.37 -2.91
CA LEU A 96 36.60 9.11 -1.75
C LEU A 96 36.61 10.61 -2.12
N LEU A 97 35.97 11.41 -1.29
CA LEU A 97 35.93 12.87 -1.45
C LEU A 97 37.13 13.52 -0.73
N PRO A 98 37.48 14.80 -1.06
CA PRO A 98 38.60 15.52 -0.43
C PRO A 98 38.49 15.69 1.09
N ASP A 99 37.27 15.67 1.63
CA ASP A 99 36.97 15.72 3.07
C ASP A 99 37.14 14.38 3.79
N GLY A 100 37.52 13.31 3.06
CA GLY A 100 37.70 11.97 3.62
C GLY A 100 36.42 11.14 3.65
N THR A 101 35.26 11.68 3.25
CA THR A 101 34.01 10.93 3.17
C THR A 101 33.95 10.07 1.90
N THR A 102 33.15 8.99 1.93
CA THR A 102 32.96 8.09 0.80
C THR A 102 31.54 8.27 0.27
N ARG A 103 31.41 8.55 -1.03
CA ARG A 103 30.13 8.72 -1.72
C ARG A 103 29.89 7.61 -2.74
N VAL A 104 28.70 7.04 -2.73
CA VAL A 104 28.23 6.15 -3.80
C VAL A 104 27.91 6.98 -5.04
N PHE A 105 28.51 6.68 -6.18
CA PHE A 105 28.26 7.40 -7.43
C PHE A 105 27.60 6.54 -8.51
N ASP A 106 27.59 5.21 -8.33
CA ASP A 106 26.89 4.26 -9.18
C ASP A 106 26.56 2.99 -8.41
N THR A 107 25.47 2.29 -8.76
CA THR A 107 25.06 1.05 -8.12
C THR A 107 24.38 0.10 -9.10
N ARG A 108 24.67 -1.19 -8.93
CA ARG A 108 23.97 -2.28 -9.63
C ARG A 108 22.78 -2.80 -8.82
N ILE A 109 22.82 -2.63 -7.50
CA ILE A 109 21.77 -3.13 -6.59
C ILE A 109 20.87 -1.97 -6.22
N ARG A 110 19.58 -2.17 -6.40
CA ARG A 110 18.52 -1.22 -6.03
C ARG A 110 17.49 -1.82 -5.09
N PHE A 111 17.22 -3.11 -5.17
CA PHE A 111 16.18 -3.77 -4.39
C PHE A 111 16.80 -4.65 -3.31
N LEU A 112 16.21 -4.62 -2.11
CA LEU A 112 16.54 -5.54 -1.02
C LEU A 112 15.28 -6.34 -0.65
N ALA A 113 15.33 -7.65 -0.80
CA ALA A 113 14.30 -8.57 -0.31
C ALA A 113 14.69 -9.07 1.07
N LEU A 114 14.03 -8.59 2.11
CA LEU A 114 14.29 -8.95 3.50
C LEU A 114 13.40 -10.13 3.90
N MET A 115 14.02 -11.28 4.17
CA MET A 115 13.26 -12.49 4.51
C MET A 115 12.75 -12.47 5.95
N ARG A 116 11.62 -13.16 6.18
CA ARG A 116 11.13 -13.48 7.52
C ARG A 116 12.29 -13.97 8.40
N GLY A 117 12.36 -13.50 9.65
CA GLY A 117 13.50 -13.76 10.53
C GLY A 117 14.53 -12.64 10.54
N PHE A 118 14.52 -11.73 9.57
CA PHE A 118 15.33 -10.52 9.59
C PHE A 118 14.72 -9.50 10.58
N PRO A 119 15.51 -8.76 11.40
CA PRO A 119 14.98 -7.76 12.33
C PRO A 119 14.15 -6.70 11.63
N LEU A 120 13.11 -6.20 12.31
CA LEU A 120 12.11 -5.30 11.75
C LEU A 120 12.35 -3.84 12.12
N LYS A 121 12.73 -3.58 13.37
CA LYS A 121 12.81 -2.21 13.92
C LYS A 121 13.97 -2.02 14.87
N ILE A 122 14.41 -0.78 14.97
CA ILE A 122 15.55 -0.32 15.77
C ILE A 122 14.99 0.52 16.92
N SER A 123 15.35 0.17 18.16
CA SER A 123 14.98 0.95 19.34
C SER A 123 15.68 2.30 19.37
N SER A 124 15.05 3.29 20.00
CA SER A 124 15.68 4.58 20.30
C SER A 124 16.96 4.40 21.10
N ASP A 125 17.96 5.20 20.79
CA ASP A 125 19.25 5.25 21.50
C ASP A 125 19.53 6.70 21.96
N PRO A 126 19.34 7.00 23.25
CA PRO A 126 19.54 8.34 23.78
C PRO A 126 21.01 8.81 23.79
N SER A 127 21.96 7.90 23.50
CA SER A 127 23.39 8.25 23.44
C SER A 127 23.80 8.88 22.09
N ILE A 128 22.93 8.80 21.09
CA ILE A 128 23.18 9.37 19.76
C ILE A 128 22.81 10.85 19.78
N GLU A 129 23.77 11.70 19.46
CA GLU A 129 23.52 13.10 19.20
C GLU A 129 22.77 13.26 17.88
N LEU A 130 21.56 13.78 17.97
CA LEU A 130 20.71 13.99 16.79
C LEU A 130 21.15 15.24 16.04
N PRO A 131 20.99 15.26 14.71
CA PRO A 131 21.20 16.48 13.94
C PRO A 131 20.25 17.60 14.43
N PRO A 132 20.62 18.87 14.22
CA PRO A 132 19.74 19.98 14.55
C PRO A 132 18.35 19.78 13.95
N PRO A 133 17.29 20.15 14.67
CA PRO A 133 15.93 20.05 14.13
C PRO A 133 15.82 20.76 12.79
N MET A 134 15.18 20.11 11.82
CA MET A 134 14.86 20.77 10.55
C MET A 134 13.81 21.84 10.79
N GLU A 135 13.96 23.00 10.14
CA GLU A 135 12.99 24.08 10.23
C GLU A 135 11.59 23.59 9.84
N GLY A 136 10.59 23.91 10.66
CA GLY A 136 9.22 23.46 10.44
C GLY A 136 8.89 22.03 10.92
N ILE A 137 9.83 21.25 11.41
CA ILE A 137 9.59 19.92 11.96
C ILE A 137 9.41 20.01 13.49
N PRO A 138 8.29 19.50 14.05
CA PRO A 138 8.06 19.52 15.50
C PRO A 138 9.16 18.78 16.29
N PRO A 139 9.47 19.22 17.52
CA PRO A 139 10.48 18.56 18.36
C PRO A 139 10.19 17.07 18.63
N GLU A 140 8.92 16.69 18.70
CA GLU A 140 8.47 15.31 18.91
C GLU A 140 8.86 14.40 17.74
N VAL A 141 9.04 14.95 16.54
CA VAL A 141 9.52 14.26 15.35
C VAL A 141 11.03 14.33 15.25
N SER A 142 11.59 15.55 15.31
CA SER A 142 13.03 15.78 15.14
C SER A 142 13.89 15.22 16.29
N GLY A 143 13.28 14.97 17.46
CA GLY A 143 13.95 14.38 18.64
C GLY A 143 14.03 12.84 18.65
N ARG A 144 13.68 12.14 17.53
CA ARG A 144 13.60 10.68 17.47
C ARG A 144 14.68 10.08 16.60
N ASN A 145 15.18 8.90 17.02
CA ASN A 145 16.14 8.11 16.26
C ASN A 145 15.80 6.59 16.23
N ASP A 146 14.61 6.23 16.69
CA ASP A 146 14.03 4.93 16.43
C ASP A 146 13.53 4.89 14.98
N ALA A 147 13.66 3.73 14.33
CA ALA A 147 13.30 3.60 12.90
C ALA A 147 12.98 2.14 12.54
N SER A 148 12.43 1.92 11.35
CA SER A 148 12.44 0.61 10.73
C SER A 148 13.85 0.28 10.22
N VAL A 149 14.23 -1.00 10.28
CA VAL A 149 15.48 -1.50 9.68
C VAL A 149 15.47 -1.21 8.16
N ASP A 150 14.32 -1.33 7.52
CA ASP A 150 14.14 -1.07 6.09
C ASP A 150 14.46 0.37 5.73
N SER A 151 13.91 1.31 6.48
CA SER A 151 14.09 2.72 6.19
C SER A 151 15.55 3.18 6.40
N GLU A 152 16.24 2.61 7.39
CA GLU A 152 17.68 2.83 7.58
C GLU A 152 18.51 2.21 6.44
N LEU A 153 18.16 1.00 5.98
CA LEU A 153 18.81 0.38 4.84
C LEU A 153 18.57 1.17 3.54
N ALA A 154 17.39 1.77 3.38
CA ALA A 154 17.11 2.61 2.24
C ALA A 154 18.05 3.82 2.18
N ALA A 155 18.33 4.44 3.32
CA ALA A 155 19.12 5.65 3.44
C ALA A 155 20.64 5.43 3.49
N MET A 156 21.13 4.23 3.83
CA MET A 156 22.53 3.99 4.24
C MET A 156 23.59 4.35 3.19
N GLY A 157 23.24 4.48 1.94
CA GLY A 157 24.14 4.85 0.84
C GLY A 157 23.98 6.29 0.36
N LEU A 158 23.08 7.07 0.99
CA LEU A 158 22.89 8.48 0.64
C LEU A 158 24.10 9.32 1.09
N PRO A 159 24.43 10.40 0.36
CA PRO A 159 25.44 11.33 0.81
C PRO A 159 24.98 11.97 2.12
N ASP A 160 25.95 12.22 3.01
CA ASP A 160 25.73 12.88 4.30
C ASP A 160 24.74 12.16 5.23
N PHE A 161 24.50 10.86 4.99
CA PHE A 161 23.64 10.07 5.86
C PHE A 161 24.27 9.93 7.26
N VAL A 162 23.57 10.47 8.25
CA VAL A 162 23.84 10.26 9.67
C VAL A 162 22.75 9.35 10.23
N PRO A 163 23.12 8.20 10.83
CA PRO A 163 22.14 7.30 11.43
C PRO A 163 21.32 8.00 12.51
N GLY A 164 20.01 7.92 12.40
CA GLY A 164 19.07 8.48 13.36
C GLY A 164 18.49 9.82 12.94
N GLY A 165 17.19 9.93 13.03
CA GLY A 165 16.43 11.10 12.63
C GLY A 165 15.89 11.02 11.20
N LEU A 166 14.79 11.70 11.00
CA LEU A 166 14.06 11.77 9.74
C LEU A 166 14.90 12.41 8.63
N ILE A 167 14.94 11.80 7.47
CA ILE A 167 15.59 12.32 6.26
C ILE A 167 14.54 12.44 5.15
N PRO A 168 14.47 13.57 4.41
CA PRO A 168 13.63 13.67 3.23
C PRO A 168 13.95 12.57 2.22
N ASN A 169 12.91 11.90 1.71
CA ASN A 169 13.09 10.85 0.73
C ASN A 169 13.26 11.43 -0.68
N PRO A 170 14.44 11.30 -1.34
CA PRO A 170 14.66 11.85 -2.67
C PRO A 170 13.82 11.14 -3.76
N TYR A 171 13.22 10.00 -3.43
CA TYR A 171 12.37 9.23 -4.35
C TYR A 171 10.87 9.50 -4.19
N PHE A 172 10.48 10.30 -3.19
CA PHE A 172 9.08 10.66 -2.96
C PHE A 172 8.48 11.36 -4.19
N GLY A 173 7.29 10.92 -4.57
CA GLY A 173 6.51 11.52 -5.66
C GLY A 173 7.05 11.27 -7.08
N ARG A 174 8.19 10.61 -7.25
CA ARG A 174 8.76 10.30 -8.57
C ARG A 174 7.84 9.38 -9.39
N PHE A 175 8.06 9.38 -10.71
CA PHE A 175 7.31 8.57 -11.68
C PHE A 175 8.17 7.57 -12.41
N THR A 176 9.48 7.79 -12.44
CA THR A 176 10.42 6.98 -13.19
C THR A 176 10.88 5.78 -12.38
N PRO A 177 10.91 4.56 -12.96
CA PRO A 177 11.47 3.39 -12.30
C PRO A 177 12.92 3.62 -11.86
N ILE A 178 13.30 3.09 -10.70
CA ILE A 178 14.61 3.34 -10.08
C ILE A 178 15.79 2.92 -10.95
N LEU A 179 15.62 1.92 -11.82
CA LEU A 179 16.66 1.46 -12.76
C LEU A 179 16.85 2.40 -13.96
N GLU A 180 15.96 3.35 -14.15
CA GLU A 180 15.97 4.35 -15.22
C GLU A 180 16.22 5.75 -14.69
N GLU A 181 16.24 5.90 -13.36
CA GLU A 181 16.39 7.17 -12.65
C GLU A 181 17.83 7.35 -12.15
N SER A 182 18.34 8.58 -12.25
CA SER A 182 19.64 8.96 -11.69
C SER A 182 19.55 9.47 -10.25
N VAL A 183 18.37 9.32 -9.61
CA VAL A 183 18.16 9.72 -8.22
C VAL A 183 19.10 8.97 -7.29
N SER A 184 19.85 9.71 -6.52
CA SER A 184 20.74 9.23 -5.47
C SER A 184 21.24 7.80 -5.65
N PRO A 185 22.38 7.57 -6.26
CA PRO A 185 22.88 6.21 -6.58
C PRO A 185 22.92 5.29 -5.35
N GLY A 186 23.09 5.86 -4.15
CA GLY A 186 23.12 5.12 -2.90
C GLY A 186 21.75 4.72 -2.31
N LEU A 187 20.65 5.19 -2.88
CA LEU A 187 19.31 4.82 -2.42
C LEU A 187 19.01 3.35 -2.74
N LEU A 188 18.58 2.59 -1.72
CA LEU A 188 18.09 1.22 -1.85
C LEU A 188 16.59 1.17 -1.59
N LEU A 189 15.90 0.17 -2.14
CA LEU A 189 14.48 -0.05 -1.98
C LEU A 189 14.21 -1.38 -1.27
N PRO A 190 14.26 -1.44 0.06
CA PRO A 190 13.91 -2.62 0.83
C PRO A 190 12.43 -2.95 0.74
N SER A 191 12.10 -4.24 0.74
CA SER A 191 10.75 -4.76 0.93
C SER A 191 10.81 -6.09 1.67
N ARG A 192 9.82 -6.35 2.53
CA ARG A 192 9.81 -7.51 3.41
C ARG A 192 8.98 -8.64 2.85
N LEU A 193 9.59 -9.81 2.74
CA LEU A 193 8.90 -11.09 2.60
C LEU A 193 8.76 -11.70 4.00
N ASP A 194 7.89 -11.08 4.81
CA ASP A 194 7.63 -11.46 6.21
C ASP A 194 6.13 -11.57 6.48
N ALA A 195 5.75 -12.46 7.37
CA ALA A 195 4.37 -12.82 7.70
C ALA A 195 4.32 -13.59 9.04
N PRO A 196 3.13 -13.82 9.63
CA PRO A 196 2.99 -14.65 10.82
C PRO A 196 3.62 -16.05 10.67
N THR A 197 3.57 -16.66 9.49
CA THR A 197 4.20 -17.97 9.23
C THR A 197 4.98 -18.01 7.92
N ALA A 198 5.96 -18.91 7.83
CA ALA A 198 6.72 -19.15 6.59
C ALA A 198 5.82 -19.61 5.42
N ALA A 199 4.75 -20.35 5.69
CA ALA A 199 3.78 -20.78 4.69
C ALA A 199 3.05 -19.57 4.06
N MET A 200 2.71 -18.55 4.85
CA MET A 200 2.10 -17.31 4.34
C MET A 200 3.08 -16.52 3.48
N VAL A 201 4.38 -16.49 3.83
CA VAL A 201 5.42 -15.88 2.97
C VAL A 201 5.53 -16.59 1.63
N ARG A 202 5.52 -17.93 1.61
CA ARG A 202 5.53 -18.69 0.36
C ARG A 202 4.32 -18.39 -0.50
N LYS A 203 3.13 -18.35 0.13
CA LYS A 203 1.89 -18.00 -0.56
C LYS A 203 1.96 -16.58 -1.15
N MET A 204 2.44 -15.59 -0.39
CA MET A 204 2.66 -14.22 -0.84
C MET A 204 3.53 -14.16 -2.10
N ILE A 205 4.64 -14.91 -2.14
CA ILE A 205 5.55 -15.00 -3.28
C ILE A 205 4.83 -15.62 -4.49
N ASP A 206 4.17 -16.75 -4.30
CA ASP A 206 3.52 -17.50 -5.38
C ASP A 206 2.33 -16.72 -5.95
N ASP A 207 1.50 -16.11 -5.11
CA ASP A 207 0.36 -15.28 -5.50
C ASP A 207 0.82 -14.04 -6.30
N SER A 208 1.89 -13.37 -5.85
CA SER A 208 2.46 -12.22 -6.56
C SER A 208 2.90 -12.60 -7.97
N ILE A 209 3.65 -13.68 -8.11
CA ILE A 209 4.16 -14.16 -9.41
C ILE A 209 3.03 -14.64 -10.33
N ALA A 210 2.00 -15.29 -9.79
CA ALA A 210 0.84 -15.72 -10.55
C ALA A 210 0.02 -14.51 -11.04
N THR A 211 -0.21 -13.55 -10.15
CA THR A 211 -0.99 -12.34 -10.45
C THR A 211 -0.32 -11.45 -11.50
N GLU A 212 1.01 -11.36 -11.53
CA GLU A 212 1.72 -10.64 -12.60
C GLU A 212 1.39 -11.14 -14.00
N LYS A 213 1.08 -12.43 -14.14
CA LYS A 213 0.74 -13.05 -15.43
C LYS A 213 -0.70 -12.79 -15.84
N GLU A 214 -1.60 -12.85 -14.87
CA GLU A 214 -3.05 -12.76 -15.10
C GLU A 214 -3.60 -11.34 -14.90
N GLY A 215 -2.91 -10.51 -14.12
CA GLY A 215 -3.36 -9.21 -13.60
C GLY A 215 -4.18 -9.35 -12.32
N LEU A 216 -4.15 -8.33 -11.48
CA LEU A 216 -4.97 -8.24 -10.28
C LEU A 216 -6.39 -7.80 -10.66
N TRP A 217 -7.38 -8.65 -10.43
CA TRP A 217 -8.79 -8.41 -10.77
C TRP A 217 -9.66 -8.63 -9.55
N GLY A 218 -10.62 -7.75 -9.32
CA GLY A 218 -11.57 -7.82 -8.22
C GLY A 218 -12.11 -6.45 -7.86
N TRP A 219 -12.80 -6.38 -6.75
CA TRP A 219 -13.30 -5.15 -6.16
C TRP A 219 -12.20 -4.40 -5.41
N ALA A 220 -12.30 -3.09 -5.42
CA ALA A 220 -11.64 -2.23 -4.46
C ALA A 220 -12.62 -1.79 -3.37
N TYR A 221 -12.19 -1.87 -2.12
CA TYR A 221 -12.89 -1.39 -0.95
C TYR A 221 -12.06 -0.26 -0.33
N VAL A 222 -12.66 0.91 -0.20
CA VAL A 222 -12.02 2.08 0.39
C VAL A 222 -12.83 2.51 1.61
N ASP A 223 -12.17 2.61 2.75
CA ASP A 223 -12.75 2.81 4.07
C ASP A 223 -12.28 4.18 4.60
N GLY A 224 -13.07 5.22 4.36
CA GLY A 224 -12.85 6.58 4.85
C GLY A 224 -13.38 6.76 6.26
N ARG A 225 -13.32 7.99 6.78
CA ARG A 225 -13.74 8.33 8.16
C ARG A 225 -14.62 9.58 8.22
N ASP A 226 -15.02 10.12 7.07
CA ASP A 226 -15.82 11.34 6.95
C ASP A 226 -15.28 12.55 7.74
N ILE A 227 -13.96 12.62 7.90
CA ILE A 227 -13.33 13.74 8.58
C ILE A 227 -13.33 14.95 7.65
N SER A 228 -13.99 16.02 8.10
CA SER A 228 -14.20 17.25 7.32
C SER A 228 -13.39 18.46 7.79
N SER A 229 -12.64 18.33 8.90
CA SER A 229 -11.86 19.44 9.48
C SER A 229 -10.66 18.94 10.26
N GLY A 230 -9.75 19.88 10.58
CA GLY A 230 -8.53 19.57 11.30
C GLY A 230 -7.47 18.85 10.46
N ALA A 231 -6.37 18.50 11.12
CA ALA A 231 -5.20 17.92 10.48
C ALA A 231 -5.44 16.55 9.82
N TYR A 232 -6.40 15.81 10.32
CA TYR A 232 -6.72 14.46 9.83
C TYR A 232 -7.55 14.45 8.53
N ILE A 233 -8.09 15.62 8.08
CA ILE A 233 -8.79 15.73 6.78
C ILE A 233 -7.95 15.23 5.61
N GLU A 234 -6.63 15.31 5.74
CA GLU A 234 -5.70 14.90 4.69
C GLU A 234 -5.77 13.37 4.42
N GLY A 235 -5.98 12.58 5.45
CA GLY A 235 -6.20 11.14 5.28
C GLY A 235 -7.45 10.83 4.46
N ASP A 236 -8.56 11.50 4.75
CA ASP A 236 -9.79 11.34 3.95
C ASP A 236 -9.65 11.91 2.53
N ASN A 237 -8.85 12.96 2.34
CA ASN A 237 -8.54 13.46 1.01
C ASN A 237 -7.79 12.40 0.18
N TRP A 238 -6.86 11.68 0.78
CA TRP A 238 -6.19 10.55 0.11
C TRP A 238 -7.19 9.44 -0.24
N MET A 239 -8.15 9.09 0.64
CA MET A 239 -9.18 8.08 0.36
C MET A 239 -10.07 8.51 -0.80
N ARG A 240 -10.56 9.75 -0.83
CA ARG A 240 -11.37 10.28 -1.95
C ARG A 240 -10.59 10.24 -3.27
N LYS A 241 -9.32 10.64 -3.24
CA LYS A 241 -8.46 10.59 -4.43
C LYS A 241 -8.15 9.16 -4.88
N LEU A 242 -7.99 8.22 -3.95
CA LEU A 242 -7.88 6.79 -4.25
C LEU A 242 -9.11 6.28 -4.99
N VAL A 243 -10.32 6.61 -4.53
CA VAL A 243 -11.58 6.22 -5.20
C VAL A 243 -11.59 6.73 -6.64
N GLU A 244 -11.21 7.98 -6.86
CA GLU A 244 -11.12 8.57 -8.20
C GLU A 244 -10.12 7.80 -9.09
N ILE A 245 -8.89 7.56 -8.60
CA ILE A 245 -7.83 6.84 -9.31
C ILE A 245 -8.29 5.41 -9.68
N LEU A 246 -8.88 4.70 -8.72
CA LEU A 246 -9.34 3.31 -8.91
C LEU A 246 -10.44 3.25 -9.98
N ARG A 247 -11.44 4.12 -9.90
CA ARG A 247 -12.54 4.18 -10.89
C ARG A 247 -12.08 4.58 -12.28
N GLN A 248 -11.23 5.59 -12.39
CA GLN A 248 -10.65 6.01 -13.68
C GLN A 248 -9.82 4.88 -14.30
N SER A 249 -9.22 4.02 -13.48
CA SER A 249 -8.48 2.84 -13.94
C SER A 249 -9.38 1.68 -14.36
N GLY A 250 -10.69 1.77 -14.11
CA GLY A 250 -11.67 0.72 -14.41
C GLY A 250 -11.65 -0.42 -13.38
N ILE A 251 -11.39 -0.10 -12.12
CA ILE A 251 -11.57 -1.01 -10.98
C ILE A 251 -12.93 -0.69 -10.35
N PRO A 252 -13.85 -1.65 -10.22
CA PRO A 252 -15.11 -1.43 -9.51
C PRO A 252 -14.77 -1.15 -8.04
N THR A 253 -15.34 -0.07 -7.48
CA THR A 253 -14.92 0.47 -6.19
C THR A 253 -16.12 0.78 -5.32
N ILE A 254 -16.12 0.25 -4.11
CA ILE A 254 -17.04 0.58 -3.02
C ILE A 254 -16.30 1.53 -2.09
N PHE A 255 -16.91 2.68 -1.82
CA PHE A 255 -16.39 3.68 -0.91
C PHE A 255 -17.30 3.82 0.29
N ASP A 256 -16.82 3.42 1.45
CA ASP A 256 -17.44 3.72 2.73
C ASP A 256 -16.84 5.02 3.26
N ASN A 257 -17.63 6.08 3.30
CA ASN A 257 -17.23 7.38 3.85
C ASN A 257 -18.07 7.67 5.10
N LEU A 258 -18.03 6.75 6.06
CA LEU A 258 -18.69 6.87 7.35
C LEU A 258 -17.65 7.12 8.47
N PRO A 259 -18.06 7.71 9.61
CA PRO A 259 -17.15 7.92 10.75
C PRO A 259 -16.53 6.64 11.31
N GLU A 260 -17.25 5.52 11.28
CA GLU A 260 -16.81 4.19 11.68
C GLU A 260 -16.17 3.45 10.50
N THR A 261 -15.28 2.50 10.79
CA THR A 261 -14.79 1.54 9.78
C THR A 261 -15.88 0.55 9.38
N PHE A 262 -15.69 -0.16 8.27
CA PHE A 262 -16.61 -1.23 7.85
C PHE A 262 -17.06 -2.09 9.02
N GLN A 263 -18.37 -2.31 9.15
CA GLN A 263 -18.95 -3.18 10.17
C GLN A 263 -18.48 -4.64 9.96
N GLU A 264 -18.41 -5.44 11.04
CA GLU A 264 -17.96 -6.84 10.98
C GLU A 264 -18.76 -7.69 9.99
N ASN A 265 -20.07 -7.43 9.92
CA ASN A 265 -20.98 -8.13 9.03
C ASN A 265 -21.07 -7.51 7.62
N PHE A 266 -20.29 -6.47 7.29
CA PHE A 266 -20.30 -5.88 5.96
C PHE A 266 -19.79 -6.91 4.93
N PRO A 267 -20.59 -7.21 3.88
CA PRO A 267 -20.26 -8.26 2.93
C PRO A 267 -19.16 -7.82 1.97
N ILE A 268 -17.94 -8.30 2.18
CA ILE A 268 -16.79 -8.07 1.29
C ILE A 268 -16.53 -9.32 0.46
N THR A 269 -16.76 -9.23 -0.85
CA THR A 269 -16.52 -10.31 -1.81
C THR A 269 -15.47 -9.90 -2.84
N ASP A 270 -14.72 -10.87 -3.37
CA ASP A 270 -13.73 -10.64 -4.43
C ASP A 270 -12.75 -9.48 -4.16
N ALA A 271 -12.36 -9.26 -2.90
CA ALA A 271 -11.50 -8.16 -2.50
C ALA A 271 -10.09 -8.32 -3.10
N ALA A 272 -9.76 -7.50 -4.09
CA ALA A 272 -8.43 -7.40 -4.71
C ALA A 272 -7.63 -6.21 -4.17
N VAL A 273 -8.32 -5.14 -3.78
CA VAL A 273 -7.73 -3.91 -3.26
C VAL A 273 -8.50 -3.49 -2.01
N TYR A 274 -7.79 -3.14 -0.95
CA TYR A 274 -8.33 -2.51 0.24
C TYR A 274 -7.46 -1.35 0.67
N PHE A 275 -8.07 -0.22 0.89
CA PHE A 275 -7.45 0.93 1.55
C PHE A 275 -8.35 1.45 2.63
N GLY A 276 -7.83 1.56 3.84
CA GLY A 276 -8.56 2.12 4.97
C GLY A 276 -7.66 2.89 5.92
N TRP A 277 -8.28 3.59 6.83
CA TRP A 277 -7.66 4.31 7.93
C TRP A 277 -8.76 4.69 8.93
N TYR A 278 -8.64 4.97 10.05
CA TYR A 278 -7.66 5.23 11.08
C TYR A 278 -8.13 4.48 12.33
N ALA A 279 -7.89 3.19 12.36
CA ALA A 279 -8.20 2.32 13.50
C ALA A 279 -6.93 1.61 13.97
N GLY A 280 -6.78 1.44 15.28
CA GLY A 280 -5.56 0.92 15.90
C GLY A 280 -5.26 -0.53 15.55
N ASP A 281 -6.27 -1.37 15.59
CA ASP A 281 -6.17 -2.81 15.36
C ASP A 281 -7.16 -3.28 14.29
N ILE A 282 -6.85 -4.43 13.71
CA ILE A 282 -7.72 -5.08 12.73
C ILE A 282 -9.14 -5.23 13.27
N ASN A 283 -10.12 -4.87 12.45
CA ASN A 283 -11.52 -4.88 12.81
C ASN A 283 -12.41 -5.15 11.59
N GLY A 284 -13.71 -4.97 11.77
CA GLY A 284 -14.70 -5.09 10.71
C GLY A 284 -14.68 -6.49 10.06
N PRO A 285 -14.95 -6.59 8.75
CA PRO A 285 -15.07 -7.86 8.03
C PRO A 285 -13.81 -8.72 8.07
N PHE A 286 -12.66 -8.11 8.36
CA PHE A 286 -11.37 -8.80 8.43
C PHE A 286 -11.24 -9.70 9.67
N LEU A 287 -12.13 -9.55 10.68
CA LEU A 287 -12.21 -10.46 11.82
C LEU A 287 -12.85 -11.80 11.46
N ARG A 288 -13.72 -11.84 10.47
CA ARG A 288 -14.42 -13.06 10.05
C ARG A 288 -13.42 -14.16 9.70
N GLU A 289 -13.64 -15.37 10.21
CA GLU A 289 -12.74 -16.51 9.96
C GLU A 289 -12.70 -16.93 8.50
N ASP A 290 -13.83 -16.82 7.79
CA ASP A 290 -14.01 -17.20 6.40
C ASP A 290 -13.52 -16.14 5.39
N PHE A 291 -13.32 -14.90 5.83
CA PHE A 291 -12.84 -13.85 4.93
C PHE A 291 -11.43 -14.14 4.38
N ARG A 292 -11.27 -13.99 3.08
CA ARG A 292 -9.96 -14.03 2.40
C ARG A 292 -9.90 -13.03 1.26
N PHE A 293 -8.76 -12.37 1.15
CA PHE A 293 -8.43 -11.59 -0.03
C PHE A 293 -8.21 -12.48 -1.26
N ARG A 294 -8.44 -11.93 -2.44
CA ARG A 294 -8.04 -12.59 -3.69
C ARG A 294 -6.52 -12.77 -3.75
N PRO A 295 -6.03 -13.84 -4.42
CA PRO A 295 -4.59 -13.99 -4.65
C PRO A 295 -3.98 -12.75 -5.29
N GLY A 296 -2.86 -12.27 -4.76
CA GLY A 296 -2.19 -11.07 -5.23
C GLY A 296 -2.74 -9.74 -4.70
N ALA A 297 -3.74 -9.77 -3.83
CA ALA A 297 -4.38 -8.55 -3.31
C ALA A 297 -3.40 -7.58 -2.66
N VAL A 298 -3.68 -6.29 -2.84
CA VAL A 298 -3.00 -5.17 -2.19
C VAL A 298 -3.94 -4.60 -1.11
N ALA A 299 -3.55 -4.68 0.15
CA ALA A 299 -4.39 -4.27 1.26
C ALA A 299 -3.59 -3.43 2.26
N VAL A 300 -4.03 -2.20 2.50
CA VAL A 300 -3.36 -1.27 3.44
C VAL A 300 -4.38 -0.64 4.35
N HIS A 301 -4.13 -0.68 5.66
CA HIS A 301 -4.84 0.17 6.62
C HIS A 301 -3.84 1.10 7.30
N LEU A 302 -4.02 2.39 7.09
CA LEU A 302 -3.11 3.42 7.54
C LEU A 302 -3.33 3.69 9.03
N HIS A 303 -2.34 3.37 9.84
CA HIS A 303 -2.31 3.68 11.26
C HIS A 303 -0.87 3.66 11.78
N SER A 304 -0.65 4.36 12.90
CA SER A 304 0.59 4.22 13.68
C SER A 304 0.74 2.80 14.19
N PHE A 305 1.97 2.31 14.29
CA PHE A 305 2.25 0.96 14.77
C PHE A 305 1.64 -0.18 13.94
N SER A 306 1.03 0.10 12.78
CA SER A 306 0.36 -0.91 11.94
C SER A 306 1.24 -2.10 11.57
N ALA A 307 2.56 -1.92 11.55
CA ALA A 307 3.58 -2.95 11.35
C ALA A 307 4.47 -3.16 12.60
N SER A 308 3.98 -2.87 13.80
CA SER A 308 4.76 -3.04 15.04
C SER A 308 5.28 -4.47 15.25
N SER A 309 4.53 -5.47 14.74
CA SER A 309 4.95 -6.86 14.55
C SER A 309 4.32 -7.41 13.29
N LEU A 310 5.07 -8.17 12.50
CA LEU A 310 4.57 -8.88 11.32
C LEU A 310 4.28 -10.35 11.62
N ARG A 311 4.70 -10.84 12.77
CA ARG A 311 4.54 -12.24 13.20
C ARG A 311 3.29 -12.50 14.02
N ASN A 312 2.49 -11.44 14.26
CA ASN A 312 1.21 -11.52 14.94
C ASN A 312 0.07 -11.45 13.92
N SER A 313 -0.88 -12.39 13.99
CA SER A 313 -2.05 -12.45 13.11
C SER A 313 -3.33 -11.86 13.72
N ALA A 314 -3.26 -11.32 14.94
CA ALA A 314 -4.43 -10.85 15.68
C ALA A 314 -4.42 -9.34 15.99
N ASN A 315 -3.24 -8.73 16.12
CA ASN A 315 -3.09 -7.34 16.54
C ASN A 315 -2.52 -6.49 15.42
N HIS A 316 -2.78 -5.20 15.46
CA HIS A 316 -2.38 -4.24 14.44
C HIS A 316 -2.99 -4.57 13.06
N TRP A 317 -2.33 -4.23 11.96
CA TRP A 317 -2.92 -4.40 10.63
C TRP A 317 -2.09 -5.29 9.70
N CYS A 318 -0.80 -5.03 9.55
CA CYS A 318 -0.02 -5.66 8.48
C CYS A 318 0.04 -7.19 8.59
N GLY A 319 0.36 -7.73 9.77
CA GLY A 319 0.37 -9.19 10.00
C GLY A 319 -0.98 -9.85 9.74
N PRO A 320 -2.08 -9.33 10.33
CA PRO A 320 -3.43 -9.83 10.08
C PRO A 320 -3.88 -9.75 8.62
N LEU A 321 -3.65 -8.63 7.89
CA LEU A 321 -4.02 -8.53 6.47
C LEU A 321 -3.32 -9.59 5.63
N ILE A 322 -2.03 -9.86 5.90
CA ILE A 322 -1.28 -10.93 5.22
C ILE A 322 -1.85 -12.30 5.62
N ALA A 323 -2.21 -12.51 6.88
CA ALA A 323 -2.86 -13.75 7.32
C ALA A 323 -4.19 -14.00 6.62
N LYS A 324 -4.91 -12.94 6.23
CA LYS A 324 -6.12 -13.00 5.40
C LYS A 324 -5.85 -13.11 3.90
N GLY A 325 -4.59 -13.19 3.48
CA GLY A 325 -4.19 -13.50 2.10
C GLY A 325 -3.75 -12.31 1.25
N ALA A 326 -3.60 -11.11 1.84
CA ALA A 326 -2.96 -10.00 1.12
C ALA A 326 -1.53 -10.37 0.72
N ALA A 327 -1.14 -10.03 -0.50
CA ALA A 327 0.21 -10.25 -1.02
C ALA A 327 1.11 -9.02 -0.84
N ALA A 328 0.52 -7.86 -0.60
CA ALA A 328 1.23 -6.60 -0.40
C ALA A 328 0.51 -5.70 0.60
N THR A 329 1.27 -5.06 1.48
CA THR A 329 0.80 -4.02 2.40
C THR A 329 1.90 -3.01 2.71
N LEU A 330 1.52 -1.88 3.29
CA LEU A 330 2.42 -0.86 3.83
C LEU A 330 2.12 -0.67 5.31
N GLY A 331 3.12 -0.31 6.10
CA GLY A 331 2.90 -0.02 7.50
C GLY A 331 4.00 0.78 8.17
N ASN A 332 3.80 1.06 9.45
CA ASN A 332 4.72 1.82 10.28
C ASN A 332 5.05 1.01 11.55
N VAL A 333 6.34 0.91 11.89
CA VAL A 333 6.78 0.11 13.04
C VAL A 333 6.59 0.82 14.38
N TYR A 334 6.49 2.16 14.37
CA TYR A 334 6.26 3.04 15.51
C TYR A 334 5.25 4.14 15.13
N GLU A 335 5.22 5.26 15.88
CA GLU A 335 4.43 6.46 15.57
C GLU A 335 5.12 7.31 14.49
N PRO A 336 4.61 7.33 13.23
CA PRO A 336 5.23 8.09 12.15
C PRO A 336 4.79 9.55 12.10
N TYR A 337 3.65 9.88 12.71
CA TYR A 337 2.81 11.05 12.44
C TYR A 337 2.24 11.05 11.00
N LEU A 338 0.99 11.48 10.84
CA LEU A 338 0.25 11.38 9.56
C LEU A 338 1.04 11.89 8.34
N PRO A 339 1.77 13.02 8.43
CA PRO A 339 2.53 13.55 7.30
C PRO A 339 3.62 12.64 6.74
N PHE A 340 4.16 11.77 7.59
CA PHE A 340 5.25 10.86 7.26
C PHE A 340 4.79 9.40 7.13
N THR A 341 3.47 9.18 7.09
CA THR A 341 2.91 7.91 6.64
C THR A 341 2.96 7.82 5.11
N PRO A 342 2.89 6.61 4.54
CA PRO A 342 2.78 6.48 3.08
C PRO A 342 1.54 7.20 2.53
N ASN A 343 1.70 8.01 1.48
CA ASN A 343 0.59 8.60 0.74
C ASN A 343 -0.05 7.52 -0.13
N LEU A 344 -1.23 7.04 0.26
CA LEU A 344 -1.86 5.86 -0.36
C LEU A 344 -2.33 6.11 -1.79
N ASP A 345 -2.74 7.33 -2.11
CA ASP A 345 -3.08 7.74 -3.48
C ASP A 345 -1.86 7.67 -4.41
N VAL A 346 -0.70 8.15 -3.95
CA VAL A 346 0.57 8.02 -4.69
C VAL A 346 0.95 6.56 -4.85
N PHE A 347 0.86 5.75 -3.79
CA PHE A 347 1.18 4.33 -3.85
C PHE A 347 0.39 3.59 -4.92
N GLN A 348 -0.94 3.74 -4.91
CA GLN A 348 -1.82 3.05 -5.85
C GLN A 348 -1.62 3.55 -7.29
N ASP A 349 -1.44 4.86 -7.48
CA ASP A 349 -1.18 5.44 -8.79
C ASP A 349 0.10 4.86 -9.42
N ARG A 350 1.16 4.73 -8.62
CA ARG A 350 2.44 4.18 -9.09
C ARG A 350 2.33 2.69 -9.43
N LEU A 351 1.61 1.89 -8.62
CA LEU A 351 1.33 0.48 -8.96
C LEU A 351 0.58 0.37 -10.31
N LEU A 352 -0.42 1.23 -10.53
CA LEU A 352 -1.16 1.29 -11.79
C LEU A 352 -0.31 1.74 -12.98
N ALA A 353 0.68 2.59 -12.74
CA ALA A 353 1.68 2.98 -13.74
C ALA A 353 2.64 1.83 -14.11
N GLY A 354 2.66 0.73 -13.33
CA GLY A 354 3.41 -0.50 -13.63
C GLY A 354 4.80 -0.58 -13.02
N VAL A 355 5.16 0.31 -12.08
CA VAL A 355 6.37 0.15 -11.27
C VAL A 355 6.22 -1.00 -10.28
N THR A 356 7.31 -1.44 -9.69
CA THR A 356 7.31 -2.54 -8.71
C THR A 356 6.72 -2.10 -7.36
N LEU A 357 6.33 -3.07 -6.52
CA LEU A 357 5.83 -2.81 -5.17
C LEU A 357 6.82 -1.97 -4.34
N ALA A 358 8.12 -2.33 -4.38
CA ALA A 358 9.11 -1.57 -3.64
C ALA A 358 9.23 -0.13 -4.15
N GLU A 359 9.22 0.08 -5.47
CA GLU A 359 9.24 1.42 -6.04
C GLU A 359 8.02 2.23 -5.61
N ALA A 360 6.82 1.71 -5.81
CA ALA A 360 5.58 2.38 -5.43
C ALA A 360 5.53 2.70 -3.92
N GLY A 361 5.95 1.74 -3.08
CA GLY A 361 6.01 1.92 -1.64
C GLY A 361 6.96 3.04 -1.21
N TRP A 362 8.16 3.10 -1.76
CA TRP A 362 9.12 4.16 -1.43
C TRP A 362 8.80 5.50 -2.12
N MET A 363 8.20 5.50 -3.30
CA MET A 363 7.68 6.72 -3.93
C MET A 363 6.54 7.36 -3.13
N SER A 364 5.85 6.62 -2.30
CA SER A 364 4.75 7.12 -1.48
C SER A 364 5.16 7.65 -0.10
N GLN A 365 6.41 7.46 0.32
CA GLN A 365 6.91 7.86 1.64
C GLN A 365 7.73 9.13 1.55
N ARG A 366 7.33 10.18 2.28
CA ARG A 366 8.02 11.49 2.32
C ARG A 366 9.37 11.42 3.02
N ALA A 367 9.52 10.48 3.95
CA ALA A 367 10.70 10.35 4.78
C ALA A 367 11.29 8.95 4.72
N ILE A 368 12.61 8.87 4.86
CA ILE A 368 13.41 7.66 5.11
C ILE A 368 14.23 7.87 6.38
N SER A 369 14.93 6.82 6.84
CA SER A 369 15.46 6.76 8.22
C SER A 369 14.35 7.03 9.25
N TRP A 370 13.16 6.47 8.98
CA TRP A 370 11.93 6.70 9.72
C TRP A 370 11.18 5.37 9.94
N MET A 371 9.85 5.41 10.10
CA MET A 371 9.03 4.29 10.61
C MET A 371 8.49 3.35 9.53
N GLY A 372 8.51 3.78 8.26
CA GLY A 372 7.81 3.09 7.19
C GLY A 372 8.46 1.77 6.76
N VAL A 373 7.62 0.79 6.38
CA VAL A 373 8.03 -0.49 5.78
C VAL A 373 7.14 -0.83 4.59
N VAL A 374 7.73 -1.49 3.60
CA VAL A 374 7.02 -2.09 2.46
C VAL A 374 7.04 -3.61 2.66
N ILE A 375 5.88 -4.26 2.58
CA ILE A 375 5.72 -5.69 2.86
C ILE A 375 5.12 -6.36 1.64
N GLY A 376 5.79 -7.38 1.14
CA GLY A 376 5.47 -8.09 -0.09
C GLY A 376 6.73 -8.36 -0.90
N ASP A 377 6.55 -8.96 -2.07
CA ASP A 377 7.63 -9.17 -3.03
C ASP A 377 8.09 -7.83 -3.63
N PRO A 378 9.36 -7.38 -3.44
CA PRO A 378 9.83 -6.09 -3.94
C PRO A 378 9.63 -5.90 -5.44
N LEU A 379 9.61 -6.97 -6.21
CA LEU A 379 9.51 -6.95 -7.68
C LEU A 379 8.05 -7.11 -8.17
N TYR A 380 7.08 -7.24 -7.28
CA TYR A 380 5.68 -7.45 -7.62
C TYR A 380 5.08 -6.26 -8.39
N ARG A 381 4.43 -6.56 -9.52
CA ARG A 381 3.72 -5.61 -10.39
C ARG A 381 2.30 -6.09 -10.67
N PRO A 382 1.33 -5.79 -9.79
CA PRO A 382 -0.03 -6.35 -9.84
C PRO A 382 -0.77 -6.09 -11.15
N TYR A 383 -0.47 -5.00 -11.81
CA TYR A 383 -1.17 -4.56 -13.03
C TYR A 383 -0.35 -4.74 -14.31
N GLN A 384 0.77 -5.47 -14.26
CA GLN A 384 1.65 -5.66 -15.43
C GLN A 384 0.91 -6.25 -16.63
N ALA A 385 0.06 -7.25 -16.40
CA ALA A 385 -0.71 -7.90 -17.46
C ALA A 385 -1.78 -6.99 -18.09
N TRP A 386 -2.15 -5.88 -17.46
CA TRP A 386 -3.17 -4.98 -17.97
C TRP A 386 -2.75 -4.23 -19.24
N ASN A 387 -1.46 -4.05 -19.44
CA ASN A 387 -0.88 -3.36 -20.59
C ASN A 387 -0.49 -4.31 -21.72
N GLN A 388 -0.64 -5.63 -21.52
CA GLN A 388 -0.39 -6.61 -22.56
C GLN A 388 -1.61 -6.76 -23.47
N PHE A 389 -1.39 -6.90 -24.76
CA PHE A 389 -2.44 -7.29 -25.72
C PHE A 389 -2.84 -8.73 -25.39
N SER A 390 -3.84 -8.89 -24.52
CA SER A 390 -4.37 -10.19 -24.16
C SER A 390 -5.20 -10.78 -25.30
N ASP A 391 -5.22 -12.12 -25.42
CA ASP A 391 -6.09 -12.85 -26.34
C ASP A 391 -7.54 -12.35 -26.20
N PRO A 392 -8.21 -11.93 -27.28
CA PRO A 392 -9.59 -11.47 -27.24
C PRO A 392 -10.56 -12.46 -26.58
N ARG A 393 -10.26 -13.77 -26.64
CA ARG A 393 -11.06 -14.83 -26.00
C ARG A 393 -10.99 -14.79 -24.49
N SER A 394 -9.84 -14.41 -23.91
CA SER A 394 -9.69 -14.27 -22.46
C SER A 394 -10.40 -13.03 -21.90
N ARG A 395 -10.77 -12.06 -22.74
CA ARG A 395 -11.48 -10.84 -22.33
C ARG A 395 -12.95 -11.08 -22.01
N GLN A 396 -13.58 -12.09 -22.56
CA GLN A 396 -15.00 -12.37 -22.35
C GLN A 396 -15.30 -13.12 -21.05
N GLU A 397 -14.35 -13.86 -20.52
CA GLU A 397 -14.54 -14.73 -19.36
C GLU A 397 -14.38 -14.04 -18.00
N ASN A 398 -13.63 -12.91 -17.93
CA ASN A 398 -13.41 -12.20 -16.68
C ASN A 398 -14.25 -10.89 -16.65
N PRO A 399 -15.29 -10.80 -15.78
CA PRO A 399 -16.17 -9.65 -15.71
C PRO A 399 -15.43 -8.35 -15.32
N PHE A 400 -14.46 -8.39 -14.45
CA PHE A 400 -13.65 -7.22 -14.05
C PHE A 400 -12.82 -6.67 -15.21
N ARG A 401 -12.25 -7.56 -16.04
CA ARG A 401 -11.54 -7.15 -17.25
C ARG A 401 -12.48 -6.50 -18.27
N ARG A 402 -13.68 -7.04 -18.42
CA ARG A 402 -14.72 -6.45 -19.28
C ARG A 402 -15.15 -5.09 -18.76
N PHE A 403 -15.41 -4.96 -17.47
CA PHE A 403 -15.75 -3.70 -16.81
C PHE A 403 -14.68 -2.63 -17.06
N ARG A 404 -13.40 -2.96 -16.84
CA ARG A 404 -12.29 -2.06 -17.15
C ARG A 404 -12.28 -1.63 -18.62
N SER A 405 -12.50 -2.54 -19.55
CA SER A 405 -12.54 -2.22 -20.98
C SER A 405 -13.66 -1.22 -21.31
N ILE A 406 -14.84 -1.42 -20.74
CA ILE A 406 -16.00 -0.53 -20.90
C ILE A 406 -15.67 0.86 -20.32
N THR A 407 -15.20 0.93 -19.08
CA THR A 407 -14.85 2.19 -18.42
C THR A 407 -13.82 2.98 -19.22
N ARG A 408 -12.75 2.34 -19.67
CA ARG A 408 -11.69 3.01 -20.45
C ARG A 408 -12.18 3.49 -21.82
N SER A 409 -13.03 2.74 -22.50
CA SER A 409 -13.63 3.18 -23.77
C SER A 409 -14.58 4.38 -23.59
N SER A 410 -15.08 4.58 -22.37
CA SER A 410 -15.95 5.70 -21.98
C SER A 410 -15.16 6.84 -21.32
N ARG A 411 -13.95 7.14 -21.81
CA ARG A 411 -13.06 8.19 -21.32
C ARG A 411 -12.71 8.06 -19.83
N SER A 412 -12.55 6.84 -19.36
CA SER A 412 -12.31 6.51 -17.96
C SER A 412 -13.37 7.06 -16.98
N ASN A 413 -14.60 7.22 -17.46
CA ASN A 413 -15.74 7.66 -16.67
C ASN A 413 -16.90 6.67 -16.83
N ILE A 414 -17.20 5.93 -15.76
CA ILE A 414 -18.27 4.93 -15.75
C ILE A 414 -19.66 5.56 -15.93
N LEU A 415 -19.88 6.80 -15.51
CA LEU A 415 -21.16 7.49 -15.68
C LEU A 415 -21.48 7.73 -17.16
N LEU A 416 -20.47 7.77 -18.04
CA LEU A 416 -20.64 7.83 -19.48
C LEU A 416 -20.82 6.43 -20.12
N ALA A 417 -20.68 5.38 -19.32
CA ALA A 417 -20.73 3.99 -19.77
C ALA A 417 -22.08 3.30 -19.47
N MET A 418 -23.13 4.03 -19.11
CA MET A 418 -24.43 3.47 -18.69
C MET A 418 -24.95 2.41 -19.66
N LEU A 419 -25.05 2.74 -20.94
CA LEU A 419 -25.58 1.82 -21.97
C LEU A 419 -24.67 0.56 -22.10
N PRO A 420 -23.35 0.66 -22.32
CA PRO A 420 -22.47 -0.51 -22.35
C PRO A 420 -22.48 -1.35 -21.06
N ILE A 421 -22.72 -0.74 -19.90
CA ILE A 421 -22.84 -1.44 -18.60
C ILE A 421 -24.13 -2.29 -18.59
N HIS A 422 -25.27 -1.70 -19.00
CA HIS A 422 -26.53 -2.46 -19.11
C HIS A 422 -26.43 -3.60 -20.12
N GLU A 423 -25.84 -3.35 -21.29
CA GLU A 423 -25.59 -4.41 -22.29
C GLU A 423 -24.73 -5.54 -21.72
N ALA A 424 -23.63 -5.21 -21.05
CA ALA A 424 -22.77 -6.21 -20.41
C ALA A 424 -23.50 -7.00 -19.31
N THR A 425 -24.35 -6.34 -18.54
CA THR A 425 -25.20 -6.97 -17.53
C THR A 425 -26.16 -7.97 -18.15
N MET A 426 -26.88 -7.56 -19.20
CA MET A 426 -27.85 -8.41 -19.89
C MET A 426 -27.19 -9.63 -20.56
N GLU A 427 -26.02 -9.44 -21.16
CA GLU A 427 -25.29 -10.50 -21.82
C GLU A 427 -24.68 -11.53 -20.84
N THR A 428 -24.22 -11.08 -19.67
CA THR A 428 -23.49 -11.93 -18.72
C THR A 428 -24.35 -12.40 -17.56
N GLY A 429 -25.45 -11.70 -17.25
CA GLY A 429 -26.23 -11.92 -16.04
C GLY A 429 -25.46 -11.61 -14.76
N ASN A 430 -24.45 -10.74 -14.80
CA ASN A 430 -23.59 -10.42 -13.65
C ASN A 430 -23.97 -9.06 -13.06
N SER A 431 -24.42 -9.07 -11.80
CA SER A 431 -24.86 -7.87 -11.06
C SER A 431 -23.76 -6.86 -10.80
N MET A 432 -22.49 -7.29 -10.79
CA MET A 432 -21.31 -6.44 -10.51
C MET A 432 -21.27 -5.17 -11.37
N PHE A 433 -21.70 -5.25 -12.63
CA PHE A 433 -21.67 -4.10 -13.53
C PHE A 433 -22.61 -2.98 -13.08
N LEU A 434 -23.84 -3.33 -12.70
CA LEU A 434 -24.83 -2.38 -12.20
C LEU A 434 -24.51 -1.90 -10.79
N GLU A 435 -24.00 -2.76 -9.93
CA GLU A 435 -23.54 -2.39 -8.59
C GLU A 435 -22.41 -1.34 -8.68
N ALA A 436 -21.42 -1.56 -9.54
CA ALA A 436 -20.33 -0.60 -9.74
C ALA A 436 -20.82 0.74 -10.33
N LEU A 437 -21.82 0.71 -11.21
CA LEU A 437 -22.46 1.91 -11.72
C LEU A 437 -23.22 2.65 -10.61
N GLY A 438 -24.01 1.93 -9.81
CA GLY A 438 -24.75 2.48 -8.67
C GLY A 438 -23.85 3.18 -7.66
N ASN A 439 -22.73 2.57 -7.30
CA ASN A 439 -21.73 3.17 -6.41
C ASN A 439 -21.15 4.48 -7.00
N ALA A 440 -20.83 4.50 -8.29
CA ALA A 440 -20.35 5.73 -8.93
C ALA A 440 -21.41 6.83 -9.04
N GLN A 441 -22.68 6.45 -9.25
CA GLN A 441 -23.81 7.38 -9.27
C GLN A 441 -24.07 7.96 -7.86
N MET A 442 -24.01 7.10 -6.83
CA MET A 442 -24.19 7.52 -5.43
C MET A 442 -23.13 8.55 -5.01
N ASP A 443 -21.86 8.34 -5.35
CA ASP A 443 -20.78 9.27 -5.03
C ASP A 443 -20.83 10.57 -5.84
N ALA A 444 -21.48 10.53 -7.03
CA ALA A 444 -21.76 11.73 -7.81
C ALA A 444 -23.05 12.44 -7.37
N ASP A 445 -23.65 12.03 -6.25
CA ASP A 445 -24.93 12.52 -5.70
C ASP A 445 -26.12 12.33 -6.63
N HIS A 446 -26.03 11.37 -7.56
CA HIS A 446 -27.12 10.96 -8.44
C HIS A 446 -27.93 9.85 -7.75
N LEU A 447 -28.59 10.16 -6.64
CA LEU A 447 -29.20 9.17 -5.74
C LEU A 447 -30.34 8.36 -6.37
N PRO A 448 -31.34 8.94 -7.09
CA PRO A 448 -32.38 8.13 -7.71
C PRO A 448 -31.83 7.13 -8.77
N PRO A 449 -30.96 7.53 -9.73
CA PRO A 449 -30.31 6.56 -10.62
C PRO A 449 -29.49 5.49 -9.91
N ALA A 450 -28.79 5.82 -8.81
CA ALA A 450 -28.05 4.86 -8.00
C ALA A 450 -28.97 3.80 -7.40
N LEU A 451 -30.10 4.24 -6.82
CA LEU A 451 -31.12 3.35 -6.25
C LEU A 451 -31.68 2.38 -7.30
N ASP A 452 -31.96 2.87 -8.50
CA ASP A 452 -32.44 2.04 -9.60
C ASP A 452 -31.38 1.01 -10.03
N SER A 453 -30.11 1.43 -10.16
CA SER A 453 -29.00 0.54 -10.49
C SER A 453 -28.81 -0.57 -9.45
N PHE A 454 -28.87 -0.26 -8.15
CA PHE A 454 -28.77 -1.26 -7.08
C PHE A 454 -29.96 -2.22 -7.05
N ARG A 455 -31.20 -1.72 -7.25
CA ARG A 455 -32.40 -2.55 -7.33
C ARG A 455 -32.38 -3.51 -8.51
N GLU A 456 -31.89 -3.06 -9.67
CA GLU A 456 -31.71 -3.92 -10.83
C GLU A 456 -30.61 -4.95 -10.60
N ALA A 457 -29.48 -4.55 -9.98
CA ALA A 457 -28.41 -5.46 -9.58
C ALA A 457 -28.92 -6.57 -8.65
N LEU A 458 -29.72 -6.20 -7.64
CA LEU A 458 -30.27 -7.15 -6.66
C LEU A 458 -31.17 -8.22 -7.30
N LYS A 459 -31.94 -7.87 -8.34
CA LYS A 459 -32.78 -8.85 -9.07
C LYS A 459 -31.97 -9.94 -9.76
N ILE A 460 -30.71 -9.66 -10.08
CA ILE A 460 -29.84 -10.55 -10.86
C ILE A 460 -28.81 -11.26 -9.95
N ALA A 461 -28.48 -10.66 -8.81
CA ALA A 461 -27.49 -11.19 -7.87
C ALA A 461 -27.90 -12.57 -7.37
N LYS A 462 -26.95 -13.52 -7.43
CA LYS A 462 -27.15 -14.92 -7.02
C LYS A 462 -26.41 -15.25 -5.73
N ASP A 463 -25.33 -14.54 -5.45
CA ASP A 463 -24.52 -14.71 -4.25
C ASP A 463 -25.20 -14.03 -3.07
N PRO A 464 -25.45 -14.73 -1.95
CA PRO A 464 -26.11 -14.15 -0.77
C PRO A 464 -25.35 -12.98 -0.15
N GLU A 465 -24.01 -12.97 -0.20
CA GLU A 465 -23.21 -11.84 0.31
C GLU A 465 -23.36 -10.61 -0.60
N VAL A 466 -23.40 -10.81 -1.91
CA VAL A 466 -23.68 -9.72 -2.87
C VAL A 466 -25.10 -9.18 -2.68
N GLN A 467 -26.09 -10.06 -2.47
CA GLN A 467 -27.47 -9.64 -2.19
C GLN A 467 -27.54 -8.80 -0.90
N ALA A 468 -26.93 -9.28 0.19
CA ALA A 468 -26.90 -8.57 1.46
C ALA A 468 -26.22 -7.18 1.34
N ARG A 469 -25.13 -7.08 0.58
CA ARG A 469 -24.46 -5.81 0.31
C ARG A 469 -25.34 -4.85 -0.48
N LEU A 470 -25.99 -5.31 -1.54
CA LEU A 470 -26.92 -4.51 -2.34
C LEU A 470 -28.12 -4.02 -1.51
N GLU A 471 -28.64 -4.84 -0.58
CA GLU A 471 -29.69 -4.43 0.35
C GLU A 471 -29.22 -3.29 1.27
N LEU A 472 -27.97 -3.35 1.77
CA LEU A 472 -27.38 -2.26 2.55
C LEU A 472 -27.22 -0.97 1.72
N GLU A 473 -26.73 -1.08 0.50
CA GLU A 473 -26.60 0.06 -0.42
C GLU A 473 -27.95 0.69 -0.76
N ILE A 474 -28.97 -0.12 -1.05
CA ILE A 474 -30.35 0.33 -1.28
C ILE A 474 -30.90 1.05 -0.04
N ALA A 475 -30.72 0.48 1.15
CA ALA A 475 -31.19 1.10 2.39
C ALA A 475 -30.47 2.44 2.65
N PHE A 476 -29.17 2.49 2.44
CA PHE A 476 -28.38 3.70 2.60
C PHE A 476 -28.84 4.82 1.65
N VAL A 477 -28.96 4.53 0.36
CA VAL A 477 -29.40 5.52 -0.64
C VAL A 477 -30.85 5.94 -0.39
N SER A 478 -31.74 5.01 -0.02
CA SER A 478 -33.15 5.34 0.28
C SER A 478 -33.27 6.32 1.44
N ARG A 479 -32.50 6.13 2.52
CA ARG A 479 -32.47 7.07 3.66
C ARG A 479 -32.00 8.47 3.25
N ARG A 480 -31.06 8.56 2.31
CA ARG A 480 -30.58 9.86 1.80
C ARG A 480 -31.60 10.56 0.91
N ILE A 481 -32.44 9.81 0.16
CA ILE A 481 -33.51 10.36 -0.69
C ILE A 481 -34.68 10.85 0.18
N SER A 482 -35.12 10.06 1.17
CA SER A 482 -36.29 10.34 2.00
C SER A 482 -35.94 10.19 3.49
N PRO A 483 -35.22 11.13 4.08
CA PRO A 483 -34.83 11.05 5.51
C PRO A 483 -36.04 10.97 6.46
N GLU A 484 -37.18 11.59 6.09
CA GLU A 484 -38.37 11.66 6.93
C GLU A 484 -39.07 10.30 7.07
N GLU A 485 -38.98 9.41 6.09
CA GLU A 485 -39.57 8.07 6.14
C GLU A 485 -38.79 7.12 7.08
N PHE A 486 -37.57 7.48 7.44
CA PHE A 486 -36.64 6.69 8.27
C PHE A 486 -36.32 7.34 9.63
N GLN A 487 -37.07 8.38 10.05
CA GLN A 487 -37.01 8.78 11.46
C GLN A 487 -37.49 7.61 12.30
N GLU A 488 -36.55 6.90 12.90
CA GLU A 488 -36.86 5.89 13.91
C GLU A 488 -37.76 6.54 14.98
N VAL A 489 -38.88 5.90 15.28
CA VAL A 489 -39.60 6.15 16.49
C VAL A 489 -38.61 5.91 17.62
N SER A 490 -38.07 6.96 18.22
CA SER A 490 -37.21 6.86 19.39
C SER A 490 -37.99 6.02 20.40
N PRO A 491 -37.40 5.00 21.01
CA PRO A 491 -37.99 4.38 22.16
C PRO A 491 -37.76 5.33 23.35
N GLU A 492 -38.48 6.46 23.39
CA GLU A 492 -38.72 7.16 24.60
C GLU A 492 -39.90 6.46 25.29
N GLU A 493 -39.66 6.11 26.53
CA GLU A 493 -40.59 5.52 27.52
C GLU A 493 -40.57 3.98 27.58
N THR A 494 -39.57 3.45 28.27
CA THR A 494 -39.77 2.60 29.45
C THR A 494 -38.43 2.13 29.99
N PHE A 495 -37.91 2.86 30.96
CA PHE A 495 -37.14 2.30 32.08
C PHE A 495 -37.01 3.38 33.15
N ALA A 496 -37.97 3.36 34.07
CA ALA A 496 -37.81 3.98 35.37
C ALA A 496 -36.84 3.14 36.21
N GLU A 497 -35.91 3.83 36.82
CA GLU A 497 -35.22 3.53 38.07
C GLU A 497 -34.88 2.07 38.41
N GLU A 498 -33.60 1.75 38.31
CA GLU A 498 -32.90 1.11 39.44
C GLU A 498 -31.42 1.54 39.41
N SER A 499 -31.08 2.32 40.43
CA SER A 499 -29.72 2.70 40.77
C SER A 499 -28.93 1.48 41.24
N ASP A 500 -27.78 1.20 40.66
CA ASP A 500 -26.67 0.79 41.50
C ASP A 500 -25.32 1.16 40.86
N THR A 501 -24.56 1.89 41.63
CA THR A 501 -23.25 2.41 41.41
C THR A 501 -22.20 1.31 41.40
N GLN A 502 -21.50 1.14 40.30
CA GLN A 502 -20.11 0.68 40.33
C GLN A 502 -19.30 1.46 39.30
N GLU A 503 -18.54 2.42 39.79
CA GLU A 503 -17.44 3.05 39.07
C GLU A 503 -16.42 1.98 38.64
N LYS A 504 -16.34 1.71 37.35
CA LYS A 504 -15.18 1.04 36.78
C LYS A 504 -14.16 2.12 36.38
N GLU A 505 -12.98 2.06 36.97
CA GLU A 505 -11.81 2.84 36.60
C GLU A 505 -11.61 2.81 35.09
N VAL A 506 -11.65 3.99 34.49
CA VAL A 506 -11.33 4.21 33.08
C VAL A 506 -9.80 4.22 32.96
N ASP A 507 -9.30 3.37 32.09
CA ASP A 507 -7.88 3.28 31.71
C ASP A 507 -7.31 4.67 31.34
N PRO A 508 -6.22 5.14 31.98
CA PRO A 508 -5.64 6.46 31.73
C PRO A 508 -5.06 6.64 30.32
N SER A 509 -5.01 5.59 29.50
CA SER A 509 -4.48 5.65 28.12
C SER A 509 -5.47 6.27 27.11
N LEU A 510 -6.72 6.53 27.50
CA LEU A 510 -7.74 7.21 26.69
C LEU A 510 -7.81 8.74 26.96
N GLN A 511 -6.71 9.36 27.30
CA GLN A 511 -6.68 10.82 27.36
C GLN A 511 -6.84 11.41 25.96
N LYS A 512 -7.82 12.33 25.86
CA LYS A 512 -8.06 13.18 24.68
C LYS A 512 -6.73 13.70 24.11
N PRO A 513 -6.57 13.77 22.78
CA PRO A 513 -5.40 14.41 22.17
C PRO A 513 -5.22 15.80 22.75
N LYS A 514 -3.98 16.13 23.16
CA LYS A 514 -3.60 17.50 23.47
C LYS A 514 -3.89 18.37 22.26
N GLU A 515 -4.29 19.62 22.51
CA GLU A 515 -4.55 20.64 21.50
C GLU A 515 -3.52 20.59 20.37
N GLU A 516 -4.04 20.40 19.15
CA GLU A 516 -3.28 20.18 17.94
C GLU A 516 -2.46 21.42 17.60
N THR A 517 -1.15 21.24 17.45
CA THR A 517 -0.30 22.24 16.78
C THR A 517 -0.76 22.34 15.31
N PRO A 518 -0.96 23.54 14.77
CA PRO A 518 -1.40 23.70 13.39
C PRO A 518 -0.43 23.02 12.42
N LEU A 519 -0.95 22.23 11.50
CA LEU A 519 -0.19 21.52 10.45
C LEU A 519 0.30 22.45 9.33
N ASP A 520 0.24 23.77 9.52
CA ASP A 520 0.70 24.78 8.55
C ASP A 520 2.15 24.58 8.09
N TRP A 521 2.98 23.96 8.95
CA TRP A 521 4.36 23.62 8.60
C TRP A 521 4.47 22.52 7.51
N LEU A 522 3.45 21.67 7.35
CA LEU A 522 3.39 20.63 6.35
C LEU A 522 3.27 21.16 4.93
N LEU A 523 2.53 22.25 4.77
CA LEU A 523 2.32 22.90 3.47
C LEU A 523 3.58 23.63 3.00
N ASN A 524 4.53 23.87 3.91
CA ASN A 524 5.75 24.62 3.67
C ASN A 524 7.02 23.76 3.63
N LEU A 525 6.91 22.39 3.69
CA LEU A 525 8.08 21.55 3.43
C LEU A 525 8.56 21.82 2.00
N PRO A 526 9.84 22.17 1.80
CA PRO A 526 10.36 22.39 0.47
C PRO A 526 10.21 21.08 -0.33
N TYR A 527 9.39 21.13 -1.37
CA TYR A 527 9.47 20.13 -2.41
C TYR A 527 10.90 20.19 -2.96
N PRO A 528 11.63 19.08 -3.06
CA PRO A 528 12.83 19.10 -3.85
C PRO A 528 12.41 19.56 -5.26
N ASP A 529 13.03 20.65 -5.74
CA ASP A 529 12.74 21.18 -7.06
C ASP A 529 12.70 20.05 -8.08
N LEU A 530 11.58 19.93 -8.77
CA LEU A 530 11.30 18.92 -9.79
C LEU A 530 12.15 19.12 -11.03
#